data_a78a17f3896bc92ba019ba3f5623e769
#
_entry.id   a78a17f3896bc92ba019ba3f5623e769
#
_cell.length_a   1.000
_cell.length_b   1.000
_cell.length_c   1.000
_cell.angle_alpha   90.00
_cell.angle_beta   90.00
_cell.angle_gamma   90.00
#
_symmetry.space_group_name_H-M   'P 1'
#
loop_
_entity.id
_entity.type
_entity.pdbx_description
1 polymer ?
#
loop_
_entity_poly.entity_id
_entity_poly.type
_entity_poly.pdbx_seq_one_letter_code
_entity_poly.pdbx_strand_id
1 'polypeptide(L)'
;MILTLCLSFVVSAAAQKTVPDVAIDCVVIDAGHGGKDPGCSWKGALEKDLNLRVALRLGGLIEEAYPEVKVIYTRKDDRFIELHERGDIANRAGADLFISIHTDAVDNTSAHGNSTFIMGNDKSEKNLAVAQRENSVIVLEGDYEAKYEGYDPGSAESFIIFSLMQYAYSEQSMIFAEMVQKHYKLNTPITDRGARQAPYLVLWRTAMPAVLTELGFMTNQGDRDYLLSEEGEKAVAKALFDAFGEYRNKCNNKVEQTKVEPTQKEVIPATEIVPAQKIEPAKTEAVKSTEPAKVQESKPDREQVSEVVKFYAQLCTLTTKSDPNDAKFGAYKGKIVQKQTTSGKWRCMVEGKDLDDAKRIAAEADKKGFKGAFVVAFKGEEWIPLSQAR
;
A
#
# COMPACT_ATOMS: atom_id res chain seq x y z
N MET A 1 25.15 58.44 -6.98
CA MET A 1 24.54 57.34 -7.71
C MET A 1 24.76 56.09 -6.87
N ILE A 2 23.77 55.75 -6.03
CA ILE A 2 23.87 54.64 -5.07
C ILE A 2 23.16 53.43 -5.73
N LEU A 3 23.95 52.40 -6.01
CA LEU A 3 23.47 51.18 -6.65
C LEU A 3 22.97 50.21 -5.52
N THR A 4 21.65 50.11 -5.37
CA THR A 4 21.03 49.20 -4.40
C THR A 4 21.00 47.80 -4.99
N LEU A 5 21.83 46.88 -4.42
CA LEU A 5 21.90 45.49 -4.80
C LEU A 5 20.76 44.74 -4.10
N CYS A 6 19.67 44.41 -4.83
CA CYS A 6 18.60 43.53 -4.33
C CYS A 6 19.08 42.08 -4.35
N LEU A 7 19.40 41.55 -3.19
CA LEU A 7 19.74 40.13 -2.99
C LEU A 7 18.41 39.35 -2.89
N SER A 8 18.01 38.69 -3.97
CA SER A 8 16.83 37.79 -4.00
C SER A 8 17.18 36.49 -3.31
N PHE A 9 16.71 36.31 -2.09
CA PHE A 9 16.72 35.00 -1.43
C PHE A 9 15.73 34.07 -2.11
N VAL A 10 16.23 33.12 -2.91
CA VAL A 10 15.46 31.99 -3.37
C VAL A 10 15.39 31.00 -2.21
N VAL A 11 14.29 31.02 -1.45
CA VAL A 11 13.97 29.97 -0.48
C VAL A 11 13.54 28.76 -1.28
N SER A 12 14.42 27.79 -1.43
CA SER A 12 14.07 26.46 -1.95
C SER A 12 13.17 25.80 -0.89
N ALA A 13 11.88 25.80 -1.13
CA ALA A 13 10.93 24.99 -0.37
C ALA A 13 11.22 23.51 -0.70
N ALA A 14 11.99 22.83 0.14
CA ALA A 14 12.06 21.39 0.11
C ALA A 14 10.63 20.88 0.34
N ALA A 15 10.09 20.11 -0.61
CA ALA A 15 8.78 19.48 -0.47
C ALA A 15 8.80 18.63 0.81
N GLN A 16 8.04 19.04 1.80
CA GLN A 16 7.94 18.33 3.07
C GLN A 16 7.14 17.04 2.83
N LYS A 17 7.77 15.89 3.06
CA LYS A 17 7.09 14.58 3.03
C LYS A 17 5.88 14.63 3.98
N THR A 18 4.70 14.30 3.49
CA THR A 18 3.46 14.40 4.27
C THR A 18 3.02 13.03 4.75
N VAL A 19 2.70 12.92 6.05
CA VAL A 19 2.02 11.74 6.62
C VAL A 19 0.57 11.66 6.11
N PRO A 20 -0.07 10.47 6.11
CA PRO A 20 -1.45 10.32 5.67
C PRO A 20 -2.42 11.09 6.57
N ASP A 21 -3.56 11.50 5.98
CA ASP A 21 -4.69 12.11 6.69
C ASP A 21 -5.63 11.02 7.26
N VAL A 22 -5.06 9.94 7.81
CA VAL A 22 -5.78 8.79 8.35
C VAL A 22 -5.21 8.48 9.72
N ALA A 23 -6.09 8.29 10.72
CA ALA A 23 -5.69 7.81 12.03
C ALA A 23 -5.12 6.40 11.94
N ILE A 24 -4.19 6.06 12.83
CA ILE A 24 -3.65 4.70 12.94
C ILE A 24 -4.37 3.99 14.07
N ASP A 25 -5.40 3.20 13.71
CA ASP A 25 -6.27 2.46 14.63
C ASP A 25 -6.12 0.94 14.51
N CYS A 26 -5.46 0.46 13.43
CA CYS A 26 -5.18 -0.95 13.22
C CYS A 26 -3.77 -1.15 12.66
N VAL A 27 -2.94 -1.96 13.35
CA VAL A 27 -1.61 -2.34 12.89
C VAL A 27 -1.50 -3.85 12.74
N VAL A 28 -0.89 -4.30 11.64
CA VAL A 28 -0.50 -5.71 11.48
C VAL A 28 0.99 -5.84 11.68
N ILE A 29 1.38 -6.73 12.59
CA ILE A 29 2.76 -7.11 12.85
C ILE A 29 2.99 -8.49 12.25
N ASP A 30 3.89 -8.55 11.30
CA ASP A 30 4.30 -9.76 10.61
C ASP A 30 5.63 -10.27 11.19
N ALA A 31 5.59 -11.43 11.83
CA ALA A 31 6.80 -12.13 12.21
C ALA A 31 7.29 -12.97 11.03
N GLY A 32 8.36 -12.55 10.36
CA GLY A 32 8.91 -13.23 9.18
C GLY A 32 9.17 -14.72 9.43
N HIS A 33 9.05 -15.53 8.37
CA HIS A 33 9.24 -16.98 8.41
C HIS A 33 8.24 -17.72 9.32
N GLY A 34 8.60 -18.95 9.78
CA GLY A 34 7.76 -19.75 10.69
C GLY A 34 7.48 -21.15 10.18
N GLY A 35 7.25 -22.10 11.09
CA GLY A 35 6.97 -23.50 10.79
C GLY A 35 8.11 -24.17 10.01
N LYS A 36 7.79 -24.64 8.80
CA LYS A 36 8.75 -25.28 7.88
C LYS A 36 9.79 -24.34 7.26
N ASP A 37 9.59 -23.04 7.38
CA ASP A 37 10.53 -22.01 6.95
C ASP A 37 11.29 -21.44 8.17
N PRO A 38 12.55 -21.85 8.40
CA PRO A 38 13.34 -21.38 9.52
C PRO A 38 13.87 -19.97 9.35
N GLY A 39 13.82 -19.40 8.13
CA GLY A 39 14.63 -18.23 7.76
C GLY A 39 16.12 -18.58 7.80
N CYS A 40 16.94 -17.61 8.14
CA CYS A 40 18.36 -17.86 8.38
C CYS A 40 18.57 -18.76 9.60
N SER A 41 19.47 -19.75 9.46
CA SER A 41 19.92 -20.60 10.55
C SER A 41 21.43 -20.44 10.74
N TRP A 42 21.85 -19.99 11.91
CA TRP A 42 23.27 -19.76 12.20
C TRP A 42 23.61 -20.15 13.63
N LYS A 43 24.57 -21.10 13.78
CA LYS A 43 25.07 -21.58 15.09
C LYS A 43 23.94 -22.01 16.05
N GLY A 44 22.89 -22.61 15.53
CA GLY A 44 21.76 -23.10 16.32
C GLY A 44 20.65 -22.07 16.62
N ALA A 45 20.85 -20.81 16.27
CA ALA A 45 19.79 -19.81 16.32
C ALA A 45 19.00 -19.79 15.00
N LEU A 46 17.69 -19.65 15.09
CA LEU A 46 16.78 -19.56 13.96
C LEU A 46 16.19 -18.15 13.89
N GLU A 47 16.18 -17.57 12.71
CA GLU A 47 15.60 -16.26 12.47
C GLU A 47 14.13 -16.20 12.85
N LYS A 48 13.34 -17.20 12.46
CA LYS A 48 11.90 -17.29 12.77
C LYS A 48 11.57 -17.11 14.25
N ASP A 49 12.46 -17.60 15.14
CA ASP A 49 12.24 -17.56 16.59
C ASP A 49 12.51 -16.16 17.15
N LEU A 50 13.57 -15.51 16.67
CA LEU A 50 13.88 -14.13 17.05
C LEU A 50 12.80 -13.17 16.52
N ASN A 51 12.42 -13.28 15.27
CA ASN A 51 11.39 -12.45 14.66
C ASN A 51 10.06 -12.56 15.42
N LEU A 52 9.68 -13.78 15.83
CA LEU A 52 8.45 -14.00 16.62
C LEU A 52 8.53 -13.33 18.00
N ARG A 53 9.65 -13.50 18.73
CA ARG A 53 9.80 -12.88 20.06
C ARG A 53 9.74 -11.38 20.01
N VAL A 54 10.41 -10.75 19.03
CA VAL A 54 10.37 -9.30 18.83
C VAL A 54 8.97 -8.82 18.42
N ALA A 55 8.30 -9.53 17.50
CA ALA A 55 6.95 -9.20 17.06
C ALA A 55 5.93 -9.23 18.21
N LEU A 56 5.96 -10.28 19.04
CA LEU A 56 5.08 -10.40 20.20
C LEU A 56 5.36 -9.31 21.25
N ARG A 57 6.63 -8.98 21.46
CA ARG A 57 7.03 -7.93 22.40
C ARG A 57 6.59 -6.55 21.90
N LEU A 58 6.77 -6.25 20.61
CA LEU A 58 6.28 -5.00 19.99
C LEU A 58 4.77 -4.85 20.15
N GLY A 59 4.03 -5.90 19.80
CA GLY A 59 2.59 -5.84 19.89
C GLY A 59 2.09 -5.68 21.32
N GLY A 60 2.71 -6.37 22.30
CA GLY A 60 2.38 -6.19 23.71
C GLY A 60 2.60 -4.75 24.20
N LEU A 61 3.70 -4.09 23.77
CA LEU A 61 3.93 -2.67 24.08
C LEU A 61 2.87 -1.75 23.47
N ILE A 62 2.42 -2.05 22.25
CA ILE A 62 1.36 -1.27 21.59
C ILE A 62 0.01 -1.49 22.30
N GLU A 63 -0.36 -2.75 22.57
CA GLU A 63 -1.61 -3.08 23.25
C GLU A 63 -1.70 -2.47 24.66
N GLU A 64 -0.58 -2.38 25.36
CA GLU A 64 -0.50 -1.75 26.70
C GLU A 64 -0.62 -0.21 26.63
N ALA A 65 0.10 0.42 25.71
CA ALA A 65 0.17 1.88 25.63
C ALA A 65 -0.99 2.52 24.86
N TYR A 66 -1.59 1.78 23.92
CA TYR A 66 -2.64 2.26 23.02
C TYR A 66 -3.77 1.21 22.93
N PRO A 67 -4.56 1.01 24.00
CA PRO A 67 -5.59 -0.05 24.05
C PRO A 67 -6.70 0.12 23.00
N GLU A 68 -6.84 1.30 22.41
CA GLU A 68 -7.74 1.58 21.30
C GLU A 68 -7.19 1.10 19.94
N VAL A 69 -5.89 0.82 19.84
CA VAL A 69 -5.28 0.33 18.60
C VAL A 69 -5.44 -1.18 18.50
N LYS A 70 -6.06 -1.63 17.43
CA LYS A 70 -6.17 -3.05 17.13
C LYS A 70 -4.83 -3.60 16.63
N VAL A 71 -4.20 -4.49 17.39
CA VAL A 71 -2.98 -5.20 16.98
C VAL A 71 -3.34 -6.58 16.44
N ILE A 72 -2.90 -6.86 15.23
CA ILE A 72 -3.08 -8.14 14.56
C ILE A 72 -1.70 -8.70 14.22
N TYR A 73 -1.52 -9.99 14.41
CA TYR A 73 -0.30 -10.69 14.06
C TYR A 73 -0.56 -11.65 12.91
N THR A 74 0.37 -11.78 11.99
CA THR A 74 0.30 -12.84 10.97
C THR A 74 0.43 -14.22 11.60
N ARG A 75 1.29 -14.34 12.64
CA ARG A 75 1.41 -15.52 13.50
C ARG A 75 1.77 -15.13 14.94
N LYS A 76 1.32 -15.93 15.89
CA LYS A 76 1.66 -15.82 17.32
C LYS A 76 2.41 -17.06 17.84
N ASP A 77 2.69 -18.01 16.97
CA ASP A 77 3.39 -19.27 17.25
C ASP A 77 4.28 -19.68 16.07
N ASP A 78 4.92 -20.84 16.17
CA ASP A 78 5.78 -21.40 15.11
C ASP A 78 4.96 -22.10 14.02
N ARG A 79 4.18 -21.32 13.25
CA ARG A 79 3.46 -21.80 12.05
C ARG A 79 3.98 -21.15 10.80
N PHE A 80 3.89 -21.84 9.67
CA PHE A 80 4.18 -21.29 8.36
C PHE A 80 2.98 -20.50 7.84
N ILE A 81 3.23 -19.26 7.37
CA ILE A 81 2.26 -18.42 6.67
C ILE A 81 2.88 -18.05 5.32
N GLU A 82 2.17 -18.32 4.25
CA GLU A 82 2.59 -17.98 2.88
C GLU A 82 2.76 -16.46 2.71
N LEU A 83 3.70 -16.01 1.85
CA LEU A 83 4.00 -14.58 1.73
C LEU A 83 2.78 -13.75 1.31
N HIS A 84 2.00 -14.25 0.33
CA HIS A 84 0.80 -13.54 -0.10
C HIS A 84 -0.26 -13.43 1.02
N GLU A 85 -0.40 -14.48 1.85
CA GLU A 85 -1.39 -14.52 2.93
C GLU A 85 -1.09 -13.48 4.02
N ARG A 86 0.19 -13.13 4.24
CA ARG A 86 0.60 -12.10 5.22
C ARG A 86 0.02 -10.73 4.83
N GLY A 87 0.16 -10.33 3.57
CA GLY A 87 -0.45 -9.11 3.04
C GLY A 87 -1.98 -9.19 3.01
N ASP A 88 -2.55 -10.35 2.67
CA ASP A 88 -4.00 -10.54 2.64
C ASP A 88 -4.62 -10.47 4.06
N ILE A 89 -3.93 -10.92 5.11
CA ILE A 89 -4.34 -10.72 6.51
C ILE A 89 -4.46 -9.22 6.81
N ALA A 90 -3.46 -8.41 6.42
CA ALA A 90 -3.49 -6.99 6.63
C ALA A 90 -4.61 -6.29 5.86
N ASN A 91 -4.81 -6.67 4.60
CA ASN A 91 -5.86 -6.11 3.73
C ASN A 91 -7.27 -6.45 4.24
N ARG A 92 -7.51 -7.69 4.67
CA ARG A 92 -8.80 -8.10 5.26
C ARG A 92 -9.08 -7.41 6.59
N ALA A 93 -8.03 -7.13 7.35
CA ALA A 93 -8.16 -6.40 8.61
C ALA A 93 -8.46 -4.91 8.41
N GLY A 94 -8.26 -4.37 7.22
CA GLY A 94 -8.30 -2.92 6.96
C GLY A 94 -7.20 -2.19 7.73
N ALA A 95 -6.02 -2.79 7.82
CA ALA A 95 -4.93 -2.22 8.61
C ALA A 95 -4.44 -0.88 8.04
N ASP A 96 -4.02 0.02 8.92
CA ASP A 96 -3.48 1.33 8.60
C ASP A 96 -1.96 1.31 8.48
N LEU A 97 -1.31 0.27 8.99
CA LEU A 97 0.14 0.06 8.94
C LEU A 97 0.47 -1.43 8.97
N PHE A 98 1.45 -1.84 8.16
CA PHE A 98 2.01 -3.18 8.14
C PHE A 98 3.50 -3.14 8.49
N ILE A 99 3.93 -3.95 9.49
CA ILE A 99 5.32 -4.04 9.95
C ILE A 99 5.77 -5.48 9.88
N SER A 100 6.62 -5.81 8.90
CA SER A 100 7.28 -7.12 8.81
C SER A 100 8.64 -7.08 9.49
N ILE A 101 8.93 -8.08 10.31
CA ILE A 101 10.14 -8.17 11.15
C ILE A 101 10.96 -9.36 10.70
N HIS A 102 12.21 -9.10 10.31
CA HIS A 102 13.20 -10.02 9.79
C HIS A 102 14.58 -9.80 10.41
N THR A 103 15.49 -10.73 10.19
CA THR A 103 16.90 -10.63 10.63
C THR A 103 17.80 -11.14 9.50
N ASP A 104 18.58 -10.21 8.92
CA ASP A 104 19.39 -10.44 7.72
C ASP A 104 20.50 -11.48 7.90
N ALA A 105 20.93 -12.08 6.81
CA ALA A 105 22.07 -12.98 6.77
C ALA A 105 22.78 -12.89 5.41
N VAL A 106 24.11 -12.92 5.44
CA VAL A 106 24.95 -12.98 4.24
C VAL A 106 26.21 -13.80 4.53
N ASP A 107 26.85 -14.35 3.51
CA ASP A 107 28.09 -15.13 3.67
C ASP A 107 29.20 -14.31 4.32
N ASN A 108 29.26 -13.01 4.04
CA ASN A 108 30.22 -12.11 4.64
C ASN A 108 29.86 -11.79 6.11
N THR A 109 30.44 -12.52 7.04
CA THR A 109 30.22 -12.36 8.48
C THR A 109 30.66 -11.02 9.08
N SER A 110 31.37 -10.19 8.32
CA SER A 110 31.69 -8.81 8.73
C SER A 110 30.55 -7.82 8.44
N ALA A 111 29.56 -8.20 7.63
CA ALA A 111 28.37 -7.39 7.43
C ALA A 111 27.58 -7.29 8.73
N HIS A 112 27.19 -6.08 9.12
CA HIS A 112 26.49 -5.78 10.38
C HIS A 112 25.59 -4.56 10.22
N GLY A 113 24.66 -4.37 11.14
CA GLY A 113 23.76 -3.22 11.17
C GLY A 113 22.33 -3.54 10.75
N ASN A 114 21.39 -2.67 11.14
CA ASN A 114 19.98 -2.77 10.81
C ASN A 114 19.60 -1.95 9.58
N SER A 115 18.54 -2.33 8.90
CA SER A 115 17.94 -1.61 7.76
C SER A 115 16.44 -1.71 7.81
N THR A 116 15.74 -0.71 7.30
CA THR A 116 14.29 -0.82 7.08
C THR A 116 13.98 -0.58 5.61
N PHE A 117 13.23 -1.50 5.03
CA PHE A 117 12.91 -1.50 3.62
C PHE A 117 11.45 -1.16 3.38
N ILE A 118 11.22 -0.42 2.32
CA ILE A 118 9.90 -0.28 1.71
C ILE A 118 9.88 -0.97 0.36
N MET A 119 8.68 -1.26 -0.14
CA MET A 119 8.54 -1.74 -1.51
C MET A 119 9.05 -0.68 -2.49
N GLY A 120 9.92 -1.09 -3.40
CA GLY A 120 10.45 -0.17 -4.41
C GLY A 120 11.44 -0.84 -5.35
N ASN A 121 11.91 -0.09 -6.34
CA ASN A 121 12.73 -0.58 -7.43
C ASN A 121 14.17 -0.07 -7.32
N ASP A 122 14.79 -0.20 -6.16
CA ASP A 122 16.23 0.02 -6.05
C ASP A 122 16.97 -1.20 -6.65
N LYS A 123 17.66 -0.95 -7.77
CA LYS A 123 18.43 -1.96 -8.52
C LYS A 123 19.83 -2.19 -7.97
N SER A 124 20.16 -1.68 -6.79
CA SER A 124 21.46 -2.00 -6.18
C SER A 124 21.54 -3.51 -5.94
N GLU A 125 22.64 -4.12 -6.37
CA GLU A 125 22.85 -5.58 -6.26
C GLU A 125 22.64 -6.09 -4.83
N LYS A 126 23.01 -5.28 -3.82
CA LYS A 126 22.89 -5.65 -2.40
C LYS A 126 21.42 -5.70 -1.94
N ASN A 127 20.60 -4.70 -2.28
CA ASN A 127 19.19 -4.68 -1.89
C ASN A 127 18.40 -5.74 -2.66
N LEU A 128 18.76 -5.99 -3.91
CA LEU A 128 18.16 -7.04 -4.71
C LEU A 128 18.46 -8.44 -4.15
N ALA A 129 19.70 -8.71 -3.73
CA ALA A 129 20.11 -10.00 -3.18
C ALA A 129 19.36 -10.34 -1.87
N VAL A 130 19.14 -9.35 -0.98
CA VAL A 130 18.34 -9.55 0.25
C VAL A 130 16.89 -9.87 -0.12
N ALA A 131 16.25 -9.07 -0.98
CA ALA A 131 14.87 -9.33 -1.40
C ALA A 131 14.71 -10.68 -2.12
N GLN A 132 15.66 -11.09 -2.94
CA GLN A 132 15.64 -12.40 -3.60
C GLN A 132 15.68 -13.55 -2.59
N ARG A 133 16.49 -13.43 -1.54
CA ARG A 133 16.56 -14.45 -0.49
C ARG A 133 15.20 -14.57 0.21
N GLU A 134 14.62 -13.45 0.67
CA GLU A 134 13.32 -13.44 1.35
C GLU A 134 12.19 -13.92 0.42
N ASN A 135 12.19 -13.49 -0.83
CA ASN A 135 11.20 -13.93 -1.80
C ASN A 135 11.34 -15.41 -2.18
N SER A 136 12.53 -16.02 -2.03
CA SER A 136 12.76 -17.43 -2.39
C SER A 136 11.91 -18.41 -1.59
N VAL A 137 11.37 -17.99 -0.45
CA VAL A 137 10.49 -18.83 0.39
C VAL A 137 9.21 -19.27 -0.33
N ILE A 138 8.81 -18.58 -1.41
CA ILE A 138 7.65 -18.99 -2.22
C ILE A 138 7.77 -20.41 -2.78
N VAL A 139 8.97 -20.93 -2.99
CA VAL A 139 9.18 -22.32 -3.45
C VAL A 139 8.70 -23.36 -2.43
N LEU A 140 8.52 -22.95 -1.15
CA LEU A 140 7.94 -23.78 -0.12
C LEU A 140 6.40 -23.77 -0.13
N GLU A 141 5.80 -22.86 -0.94
CA GLU A 141 4.36 -22.74 -1.08
C GLU A 141 3.85 -23.67 -2.18
N GLY A 142 2.69 -24.29 -1.97
CA GLY A 142 2.03 -25.05 -3.03
C GLY A 142 1.47 -24.11 -4.10
N ASP A 143 1.63 -24.47 -5.38
CA ASP A 143 1.09 -23.71 -6.53
C ASP A 143 1.56 -22.25 -6.60
N TYR A 144 2.80 -21.97 -6.19
CA TYR A 144 3.35 -20.61 -6.14
C TYR A 144 3.32 -19.92 -7.51
N GLU A 145 3.55 -20.64 -8.60
CA GLU A 145 3.49 -20.08 -9.97
C GLU A 145 2.13 -19.45 -10.29
N ALA A 146 1.05 -20.10 -9.86
CA ALA A 146 -0.30 -19.59 -10.04
C ALA A 146 -0.62 -18.42 -9.08
N LYS A 147 -0.10 -18.48 -7.84
CA LYS A 147 -0.35 -17.46 -6.81
C LYS A 147 0.37 -16.14 -7.08
N TYR A 148 1.55 -16.20 -7.70
CA TYR A 148 2.39 -15.03 -7.96
C TYR A 148 2.45 -14.66 -9.45
N GLU A 149 1.43 -15.06 -10.24
CA GLU A 149 1.26 -14.66 -11.64
C GLU A 149 2.51 -14.92 -12.51
N GLY A 150 3.20 -16.01 -12.26
CA GLY A 150 4.43 -16.36 -12.96
C GLY A 150 5.66 -15.56 -12.50
N TYR A 151 5.61 -14.96 -11.32
CA TYR A 151 6.79 -14.34 -10.72
C TYR A 151 7.94 -15.35 -10.62
N ASP A 152 9.06 -15.00 -11.24
CA ASP A 152 10.32 -15.73 -11.14
C ASP A 152 11.26 -14.95 -10.20
N PRO A 153 11.58 -15.49 -9.01
CA PRO A 153 12.50 -14.83 -8.08
C PRO A 153 13.90 -14.63 -8.62
N GLY A 154 14.27 -15.36 -9.70
CA GLY A 154 15.54 -15.20 -10.42
C GLY A 154 15.52 -14.15 -11.53
N SER A 155 14.34 -13.62 -11.92
CA SER A 155 14.17 -12.70 -13.06
C SER A 155 14.08 -11.25 -12.64
N ALA A 156 14.93 -10.40 -13.22
CA ALA A 156 14.87 -8.95 -13.01
C ALA A 156 13.60 -8.32 -13.61
N GLU A 157 13.04 -8.91 -14.66
CA GLU A 157 11.81 -8.46 -15.32
C GLU A 157 10.60 -8.61 -14.40
N SER A 158 10.52 -9.70 -13.65
CA SER A 158 9.47 -9.95 -12.67
C SER A 158 9.39 -8.84 -11.62
N PHE A 159 10.53 -8.30 -11.18
CA PHE A 159 10.60 -7.21 -10.21
C PHE A 159 10.01 -5.88 -10.72
N ILE A 160 10.13 -5.60 -12.00
CA ILE A 160 9.67 -4.33 -12.60
C ILE A 160 8.14 -4.24 -12.56
N ILE A 161 7.46 -5.35 -12.83
CA ILE A 161 5.98 -5.40 -12.86
C ILE A 161 5.40 -5.18 -11.46
N PHE A 162 6.03 -5.76 -10.45
CA PHE A 162 5.54 -5.72 -9.06
C PHE A 162 5.81 -4.38 -8.36
N SER A 163 6.90 -3.69 -8.69
CA SER A 163 7.24 -2.40 -8.09
C SER A 163 6.29 -1.24 -8.48
N LEU A 164 5.57 -1.37 -9.59
CA LEU A 164 4.63 -0.34 -10.04
C LEU A 164 3.34 -0.27 -9.22
N MET A 165 2.98 -1.34 -8.50
CA MET A 165 1.70 -1.42 -7.76
C MET A 165 1.73 -0.73 -6.38
N GLN A 166 2.90 -0.55 -5.77
CA GLN A 166 3.05 -0.01 -4.41
C GLN A 166 3.32 1.51 -4.34
N TYR A 167 3.26 2.20 -5.46
CA TYR A 167 3.60 3.63 -5.50
C TYR A 167 2.69 4.51 -4.62
N ALA A 168 1.45 4.07 -4.40
CA ALA A 168 0.45 4.86 -3.66
C ALA A 168 0.82 5.12 -2.18
N TYR A 169 1.57 4.20 -1.54
CA TYR A 169 1.93 4.27 -0.12
C TYR A 169 3.43 4.42 0.12
N SER A 170 4.23 4.58 -0.95
CA SER A 170 5.70 4.58 -0.85
C SER A 170 6.23 5.76 -0.02
N GLU A 171 5.62 6.94 -0.13
CA GLU A 171 6.02 8.12 0.65
C GLU A 171 5.77 7.90 2.15
N GLN A 172 4.57 7.43 2.51
CA GLN A 172 4.19 7.17 3.90
C GLN A 172 5.01 6.03 4.50
N SER A 173 5.26 4.97 3.72
CA SER A 173 6.13 3.87 4.11
C SER A 173 7.56 4.35 4.36
N MET A 174 8.10 5.24 3.51
CA MET A 174 9.44 5.81 3.68
C MET A 174 9.53 6.70 4.93
N ILE A 175 8.50 7.50 5.20
CA ILE A 175 8.43 8.31 6.43
C ILE A 175 8.51 7.40 7.66
N PHE A 176 7.74 6.32 7.69
CA PHE A 176 7.77 5.38 8.80
C PHE A 176 9.10 4.64 8.89
N ALA A 177 9.67 4.18 7.77
CA ALA A 177 10.99 3.53 7.73
C ALA A 177 12.10 4.43 8.26
N GLU A 178 12.09 5.72 7.92
CA GLU A 178 13.04 6.71 8.44
C GLU A 178 12.89 6.91 9.96
N MET A 179 11.65 6.86 10.50
CA MET A 179 11.40 6.90 11.94
C MET A 179 11.92 5.63 12.63
N VAL A 180 11.71 4.45 12.06
CA VAL A 180 12.26 3.20 12.58
C VAL A 180 13.78 3.28 12.68
N GLN A 181 14.46 3.71 11.62
CA GLN A 181 15.92 3.85 11.63
C GLN A 181 16.42 4.89 12.66
N LYS A 182 15.71 6.02 12.78
CA LYS A 182 15.98 7.01 13.82
C LYS A 182 15.93 6.39 15.22
N HIS A 183 14.90 5.61 15.52
CA HIS A 183 14.73 5.02 16.85
C HIS A 183 15.67 3.83 17.09
N TYR A 184 16.04 3.06 16.07
CA TYR A 184 17.14 2.09 16.21
C TYR A 184 18.44 2.73 16.62
N LYS A 185 18.83 3.83 15.95
CA LYS A 185 20.04 4.58 16.27
C LYS A 185 20.04 5.17 17.69
N LEU A 186 18.86 5.52 18.22
CA LEU A 186 18.72 6.07 19.58
C LEU A 186 18.71 4.99 20.65
N ASN A 187 18.17 3.80 20.37
CA ASN A 187 17.86 2.79 21.38
C ASN A 187 18.75 1.54 21.32
N THR A 188 19.54 1.37 20.26
CA THR A 188 20.38 0.16 20.08
C THR A 188 21.82 0.52 19.72
N PRO A 189 22.81 -0.34 20.05
CA PRO A 189 24.19 -0.17 19.61
C PRO A 189 24.41 -0.66 18.16
N ILE A 190 23.38 -1.21 17.50
CA ILE A 190 23.47 -1.76 16.15
C ILE A 190 23.65 -0.60 15.14
N THR A 191 24.56 -0.78 14.21
CA THR A 191 24.86 0.22 13.18
C THR A 191 23.64 0.51 12.30
N ASP A 192 23.24 1.77 12.20
CA ASP A 192 22.19 2.22 11.30
C ASP A 192 22.66 2.16 9.84
N ARG A 193 21.97 1.40 9.00
CA ARG A 193 22.22 1.28 7.55
C ARG A 193 21.19 2.02 6.71
N GLY A 194 20.22 2.65 7.35
CA GLY A 194 19.22 3.54 6.75
C GLY A 194 17.98 2.86 6.20
N ALA A 195 17.00 3.69 5.86
CA ALA A 195 15.81 3.30 5.12
C ALA A 195 16.14 3.10 3.64
N ARG A 196 15.59 2.04 3.03
CA ARG A 196 15.93 1.57 1.68
C ARG A 196 14.71 1.12 0.91
N GLN A 197 14.91 0.83 -0.36
CA GLN A 197 13.90 0.24 -1.23
C GLN A 197 14.37 -1.12 -1.72
N ALA A 198 13.45 -2.10 -1.76
CA ALA A 198 13.70 -3.38 -2.40
C ALA A 198 12.38 -4.06 -2.77
N PRO A 199 12.37 -4.98 -3.75
CA PRO A 199 11.15 -5.60 -4.25
C PRO A 199 10.72 -6.82 -3.41
N TYR A 200 10.32 -6.60 -2.17
CA TYR A 200 9.83 -7.64 -1.25
C TYR A 200 8.40 -8.07 -1.58
N LEU A 201 8.18 -9.36 -1.85
CA LEU A 201 6.85 -9.90 -2.14
C LEU A 201 5.87 -9.77 -0.98
N VAL A 202 6.35 -9.86 0.26
CA VAL A 202 5.51 -9.70 1.46
C VAL A 202 4.89 -8.30 1.55
N LEU A 203 5.57 -7.27 1.00
CA LEU A 203 5.07 -5.90 0.95
C LEU A 203 4.24 -5.61 -0.31
N TRP A 204 4.36 -6.45 -1.33
CA TRP A 204 3.77 -6.18 -2.65
C TRP A 204 2.25 -6.05 -2.63
N ARG A 205 1.55 -6.89 -1.86
CA ARG A 205 0.07 -6.95 -1.87
C ARG A 205 -0.58 -6.10 -0.79
N THR A 206 0.18 -5.40 0.03
CA THR A 206 -0.37 -4.57 1.09
C THR A 206 -1.04 -3.31 0.54
N ALA A 207 -2.23 -2.98 1.03
CA ALA A 207 -3.02 -1.81 0.60
C ALA A 207 -2.94 -0.65 1.63
N MET A 208 -1.84 -0.57 2.37
CA MET A 208 -1.53 0.44 3.39
C MET A 208 -0.02 0.71 3.39
N PRO A 209 0.47 1.76 4.11
CA PRO A 209 1.89 1.92 4.40
C PRO A 209 2.49 0.64 4.99
N ALA A 210 3.61 0.18 4.44
CA ALA A 210 4.20 -1.10 4.77
C ALA A 210 5.72 -1.04 4.78
N VAL A 211 6.33 -1.67 5.77
CA VAL A 211 7.78 -1.78 5.89
C VAL A 211 8.19 -3.21 6.24
N LEU A 212 9.41 -3.59 5.82
CA LEU A 212 10.13 -4.74 6.31
C LEU A 212 11.40 -4.25 7.00
N THR A 213 11.57 -4.60 8.26
CA THR A 213 12.75 -4.22 9.02
C THR A 213 13.66 -5.41 9.27
N GLU A 214 14.93 -5.25 8.93
CA GLU A 214 16.03 -6.17 9.25
C GLU A 214 16.69 -5.70 10.54
N LEU A 215 16.52 -6.47 11.61
CA LEU A 215 16.97 -6.10 12.96
C LEU A 215 18.49 -6.00 13.08
N GLY A 216 19.22 -6.73 12.25
CA GLY A 216 20.67 -6.86 12.19
C GLY A 216 21.05 -8.11 11.43
N PHE A 217 22.31 -8.55 11.49
CA PHE A 217 22.78 -9.73 10.77
C PHE A 217 22.98 -10.93 11.70
N MET A 218 22.21 -12.00 11.47
CA MET A 218 22.36 -13.28 12.19
C MET A 218 23.76 -13.88 12.01
N THR A 219 24.38 -13.66 10.84
CA THR A 219 25.74 -14.13 10.51
C THR A 219 26.83 -13.31 11.19
N ASN A 220 26.57 -12.08 11.62
CA ASN A 220 27.51 -11.26 12.38
C ASN A 220 27.47 -11.63 13.87
N GLN A 221 28.62 -11.83 14.49
CA GLN A 221 28.66 -12.22 15.89
C GLN A 221 28.13 -11.14 16.83
N GLY A 222 28.50 -9.87 16.62
CA GLY A 222 28.10 -8.75 17.49
C GLY A 222 26.58 -8.51 17.42
N ASP A 223 26.03 -8.41 16.19
CA ASP A 223 24.58 -8.22 16.01
C ASP A 223 23.80 -9.39 16.59
N ARG A 224 24.19 -10.63 16.26
CA ARG A 224 23.51 -11.85 16.73
C ARG A 224 23.51 -11.96 18.25
N ASP A 225 24.69 -11.84 18.88
CA ASP A 225 24.82 -12.02 20.32
C ASP A 225 24.00 -10.96 21.07
N TYR A 226 23.96 -9.72 20.54
CA TYR A 226 23.09 -8.67 21.07
C TYR A 226 21.60 -8.99 20.84
N LEU A 227 21.18 -9.30 19.62
CA LEU A 227 19.78 -9.56 19.27
C LEU A 227 19.18 -10.77 20.01
N LEU A 228 20.00 -11.78 20.32
CA LEU A 228 19.57 -12.96 21.09
C LEU A 228 19.58 -12.75 22.60
N SER A 229 20.11 -11.61 23.09
CA SER A 229 20.03 -11.24 24.49
C SER A 229 18.64 -10.66 24.82
N GLU A 230 18.21 -10.82 26.07
CA GLU A 230 16.95 -10.21 26.54
C GLU A 230 16.98 -8.67 26.42
N GLU A 231 18.13 -8.06 26.66
CA GLU A 231 18.33 -6.62 26.50
C GLU A 231 18.15 -6.20 25.04
N GLY A 232 18.79 -6.89 24.11
CA GLY A 232 18.69 -6.60 22.68
C GLY A 232 17.28 -6.78 22.13
N GLU A 233 16.58 -7.88 22.48
CA GLU A 233 15.19 -8.09 22.10
C GLU A 233 14.28 -6.96 22.62
N LYS A 234 14.46 -6.53 23.88
CA LYS A 234 13.71 -5.42 24.47
C LYS A 234 14.01 -4.10 23.76
N ALA A 235 15.27 -3.84 23.46
CA ALA A 235 15.70 -2.58 22.85
C ALA A 235 15.20 -2.42 21.42
N VAL A 236 15.27 -3.46 20.57
CA VAL A 236 14.75 -3.39 19.19
C VAL A 236 13.24 -3.29 19.17
N ALA A 237 12.53 -4.03 20.04
CA ALA A 237 11.07 -3.91 20.15
C ALA A 237 10.66 -2.51 20.65
N LYS A 238 11.38 -1.95 21.61
CA LYS A 238 11.17 -0.58 22.11
C LYS A 238 11.40 0.47 21.00
N ALA A 239 12.44 0.31 20.19
CA ALA A 239 12.73 1.20 19.08
C ALA A 239 11.60 1.19 18.04
N LEU A 240 11.07 0.02 17.69
CA LEU A 240 9.91 -0.12 16.81
C LEU A 240 8.65 0.51 17.43
N PHE A 241 8.42 0.30 18.73
CA PHE A 241 7.32 0.91 19.47
C PHE A 241 7.39 2.45 19.47
N ASP A 242 8.59 3.01 19.72
CA ASP A 242 8.77 4.46 19.72
C ASP A 242 8.55 5.06 18.33
N ALA A 243 9.00 4.36 17.27
CA ALA A 243 8.75 4.74 15.89
C ALA A 243 7.24 4.70 15.56
N PHE A 244 6.55 3.64 16.00
CA PHE A 244 5.09 3.53 15.86
C PHE A 244 4.37 4.69 16.55
N GLY A 245 4.71 5.00 17.79
CA GLY A 245 4.12 6.10 18.54
C GLY A 245 4.36 7.47 17.89
N GLU A 246 5.58 7.73 17.42
CA GLU A 246 5.90 8.97 16.70
C GLU A 246 5.09 9.10 15.40
N TYR A 247 5.00 8.02 14.61
CA TYR A 247 4.24 7.98 13.36
C TYR A 247 2.75 8.18 13.60
N ARG A 248 2.17 7.42 14.53
CA ARG A 248 0.76 7.51 14.91
C ARG A 248 0.39 8.93 15.37
N ASN A 249 1.20 9.54 16.24
CA ASN A 249 0.96 10.90 16.71
C ASN A 249 0.97 11.92 15.57
N LYS A 250 1.86 11.78 14.60
CA LYS A 250 1.88 12.68 13.42
C LYS A 250 0.66 12.52 12.55
N CYS A 251 0.20 11.28 12.32
CA CYS A 251 -1.01 11.00 11.55
C CYS A 251 -2.25 11.57 12.26
N ASN A 252 -2.43 11.27 13.55
CA ASN A 252 -3.60 11.69 14.33
C ASN A 252 -3.68 13.21 14.49
N ASN A 253 -2.57 13.89 14.77
CA ASN A 253 -2.53 15.35 14.86
C ASN A 253 -2.92 16.02 13.53
N LYS A 254 -2.58 15.44 12.40
CA LYS A 254 -2.96 15.96 11.08
C LYS A 254 -4.47 15.80 10.85
N VAL A 255 -5.05 14.67 11.24
CA VAL A 255 -6.50 14.43 11.16
C VAL A 255 -7.28 15.43 12.04
N GLU A 256 -6.77 15.75 13.23
CA GLU A 256 -7.39 16.75 14.11
C GLU A 256 -7.34 18.17 13.51
N GLN A 257 -6.21 18.56 12.92
CA GLN A 257 -6.06 19.87 12.27
C GLN A 257 -6.99 20.02 11.06
N THR A 258 -7.15 18.98 10.25
CA THR A 258 -8.08 19.00 9.11
C THR A 258 -9.56 19.09 9.55
N LYS A 259 -9.91 18.61 10.75
CA LYS A 259 -11.27 18.75 11.31
C LYS A 259 -11.54 20.15 11.87
N VAL A 260 -10.51 20.93 12.21
CA VAL A 260 -10.60 22.23 12.89
C VAL A 260 -10.59 23.41 11.91
N GLU A 261 -10.15 23.24 10.67
CA GLU A 261 -10.25 24.31 9.66
C GLU A 261 -11.71 24.43 9.18
N PRO A 262 -12.49 25.42 9.68
CA PRO A 262 -13.77 25.74 9.09
C PRO A 262 -13.47 26.35 7.72
N THR A 263 -14.12 25.83 6.71
CA THR A 263 -14.16 26.41 5.35
C THR A 263 -14.41 27.91 5.48
N GLN A 264 -13.39 28.74 5.44
CA GLN A 264 -13.54 30.17 5.18
C GLN A 264 -14.11 30.26 3.76
N LYS A 265 -15.44 30.41 3.68
CA LYS A 265 -16.08 30.87 2.46
C LYS A 265 -15.46 32.23 2.13
N GLU A 266 -14.65 32.27 1.11
CA GLU A 266 -14.30 33.52 0.45
C GLU A 266 -15.61 34.23 0.07
N VAL A 267 -15.90 35.30 0.79
CA VAL A 267 -16.99 36.21 0.43
C VAL A 267 -16.47 37.00 -0.77
N ILE A 268 -16.86 36.58 -1.98
CA ILE A 268 -16.66 37.38 -3.18
C ILE A 268 -17.57 38.60 -3.08
N PRO A 269 -17.07 39.84 -3.16
CA PRO A 269 -17.92 41.04 -3.16
C PRO A 269 -18.89 40.99 -4.32
N ALA A 270 -20.16 41.15 -4.03
CA ALA A 270 -21.23 41.22 -5.01
C ALA A 270 -21.01 42.41 -5.95
N THR A 271 -20.71 42.13 -7.21
CA THR A 271 -20.78 43.12 -8.31
C THR A 271 -22.22 43.19 -8.79
N GLU A 272 -22.72 44.40 -8.91
CA GLU A 272 -24.09 44.79 -9.28
C GLU A 272 -24.66 44.01 -10.46
N ILE A 273 -25.86 43.47 -10.27
CA ILE A 273 -26.65 42.81 -11.33
C ILE A 273 -27.57 43.87 -11.95
N VAL A 274 -27.38 44.12 -13.26
CA VAL A 274 -28.31 44.85 -14.10
C VAL A 274 -29.49 43.93 -14.43
N PRO A 275 -30.74 44.38 -14.38
CA PRO A 275 -31.92 43.52 -14.51
C PRO A 275 -32.22 43.20 -15.99
N ALA A 276 -32.32 41.92 -16.32
CA ALA A 276 -32.81 41.42 -17.61
C ALA A 276 -34.26 40.99 -17.52
N GLN A 277 -34.95 41.26 -18.61
CA GLN A 277 -36.39 41.26 -18.83
C GLN A 277 -37.08 39.92 -18.67
N LYS A 278 -38.33 40.03 -18.22
CA LYS A 278 -39.40 39.07 -18.06
C LYS A 278 -39.79 38.37 -19.36
N ILE A 279 -39.82 37.03 -19.38
CA ILE A 279 -40.53 36.25 -20.40
C ILE A 279 -41.51 35.32 -19.65
N GLU A 280 -42.79 35.42 -20.02
CA GLU A 280 -43.93 34.66 -19.44
C GLU A 280 -43.95 33.18 -19.90
N PRO A 281 -44.63 32.31 -19.12
CA PRO A 281 -44.58 30.85 -19.34
C PRO A 281 -45.73 30.35 -20.23
N ALA A 282 -45.46 29.36 -21.05
CA ALA A 282 -46.48 28.60 -21.80
C ALA A 282 -46.97 27.41 -20.98
N LYS A 283 -48.26 27.17 -21.11
CA LYS A 283 -49.13 26.29 -20.35
C LYS A 283 -48.81 24.81 -20.43
N THR A 284 -48.92 24.15 -19.28
CA THR A 284 -48.97 22.72 -19.03
C THR A 284 -50.33 22.14 -19.40
N GLU A 285 -50.39 20.98 -20.02
CA GLU A 285 -51.57 20.11 -19.98
C GLU A 285 -51.27 18.83 -19.19
N ALA A 286 -52.18 18.52 -18.29
CA ALA A 286 -52.12 17.39 -17.37
C ALA A 286 -52.72 16.15 -18.01
N VAL A 287 -52.14 14.98 -17.83
CA VAL A 287 -52.77 13.69 -18.03
C VAL A 287 -52.70 12.87 -16.75
N LYS A 288 -53.90 12.33 -16.44
CA LYS A 288 -54.41 11.69 -15.22
C LYS A 288 -53.62 10.42 -14.79
N SER A 289 -53.56 10.31 -13.45
CA SER A 289 -53.29 9.11 -12.67
C SER A 289 -54.31 7.98 -12.91
N THR A 290 -53.84 6.76 -12.90
CA THR A 290 -54.60 5.58 -12.48
C THR A 290 -53.71 4.61 -11.70
N GLU A 291 -54.12 4.36 -10.46
CA GLU A 291 -53.59 3.37 -9.52
C GLU A 291 -54.46 2.11 -9.57
N PRO A 292 -54.17 1.02 -8.82
CA PRO A 292 -53.24 -0.08 -9.14
C PRO A 292 -53.97 -1.45 -9.27
N ALA A 293 -53.32 -2.41 -9.85
CA ALA A 293 -53.78 -3.81 -9.79
C ALA A 293 -52.71 -4.67 -9.13
N LYS A 294 -53.05 -5.34 -8.02
CA LYS A 294 -52.34 -6.40 -7.35
C LYS A 294 -52.11 -7.57 -8.33
N VAL A 295 -50.90 -8.02 -8.47
CA VAL A 295 -50.59 -9.36 -9.02
C VAL A 295 -49.60 -10.04 -8.07
N GLN A 296 -49.92 -11.30 -7.81
CA GLN A 296 -49.32 -12.25 -6.89
C GLN A 296 -47.84 -12.52 -7.19
N GLU A 297 -47.08 -12.76 -6.11
CA GLU A 297 -45.76 -13.36 -6.14
C GLU A 297 -45.78 -14.73 -6.84
N SER A 298 -45.04 -14.84 -7.93
CA SER A 298 -44.47 -16.09 -8.40
C SER A 298 -42.94 -15.88 -8.45
N LYS A 299 -42.20 -16.69 -7.66
CA LYS A 299 -40.75 -16.77 -7.72
C LYS A 299 -40.35 -17.20 -9.14
N PRO A 300 -39.46 -16.46 -9.81
CA PRO A 300 -38.81 -17.03 -10.98
C PRO A 300 -37.57 -17.82 -10.52
N ASP A 301 -37.42 -18.98 -11.11
CA ASP A 301 -36.23 -19.83 -11.13
C ASP A 301 -34.98 -18.97 -11.42
N ARG A 302 -33.93 -19.15 -10.59
CA ARG A 302 -32.61 -18.65 -10.90
C ARG A 302 -32.05 -19.44 -12.09
N GLU A 303 -32.27 -18.97 -13.29
CA GLU A 303 -31.37 -19.26 -14.41
C GLU A 303 -29.98 -18.73 -14.01
N GLN A 304 -29.01 -19.63 -13.93
CA GLN A 304 -27.61 -19.33 -13.85
C GLN A 304 -27.16 -18.66 -15.15
N VAL A 305 -27.31 -17.35 -15.24
CA VAL A 305 -26.59 -16.54 -16.23
C VAL A 305 -25.14 -16.61 -15.79
N SER A 306 -24.29 -17.34 -16.51
CA SER A 306 -22.86 -17.32 -16.33
C SER A 306 -22.39 -15.89 -16.61
N GLU A 307 -22.12 -15.11 -15.55
CA GLU A 307 -21.63 -13.75 -15.71
C GLU A 307 -20.25 -13.79 -16.37
N VAL A 308 -20.19 -13.24 -17.58
CA VAL A 308 -18.97 -13.19 -18.39
C VAL A 308 -17.94 -12.30 -17.70
N VAL A 309 -16.73 -12.82 -17.56
CA VAL A 309 -15.59 -12.04 -17.06
C VAL A 309 -15.14 -11.08 -18.16
N LYS A 310 -14.97 -9.81 -17.82
CA LYS A 310 -14.47 -8.76 -18.70
C LYS A 310 -13.14 -8.22 -18.20
N PHE A 311 -12.24 -7.92 -19.13
CA PHE A 311 -10.92 -7.37 -18.87
C PHE A 311 -10.83 -5.92 -19.30
N TYR A 312 -10.19 -5.09 -18.47
CA TYR A 312 -10.03 -3.67 -18.72
C TYR A 312 -8.59 -3.21 -18.46
N ALA A 313 -8.11 -2.28 -19.27
CA ALA A 313 -6.93 -1.48 -18.94
C ALA A 313 -7.34 -0.29 -18.08
N GLN A 314 -6.99 -0.26 -16.81
CA GLN A 314 -7.21 0.88 -15.92
C GLN A 314 -6.17 1.95 -16.21
N LEU A 315 -6.61 3.15 -16.60
CA LEU A 315 -5.74 4.27 -16.95
C LEU A 315 -5.41 5.15 -15.75
N CYS A 316 -6.42 5.45 -14.94
CA CYS A 316 -6.28 6.31 -13.76
C CYS A 316 -7.45 6.12 -12.79
N THR A 317 -7.33 6.75 -11.62
CA THR A 317 -8.42 6.83 -10.63
C THR A 317 -8.67 8.31 -10.33
N LEU A 318 -9.94 8.72 -10.29
CA LEU A 318 -10.38 10.10 -10.04
C LEU A 318 -11.23 10.15 -8.77
N THR A 319 -11.22 11.28 -8.10
CA THR A 319 -12.07 11.53 -6.92
C THR A 319 -13.54 11.74 -7.29
N THR A 320 -13.80 12.24 -8.49
CA THR A 320 -15.16 12.47 -9.01
C THR A 320 -15.35 11.81 -10.37
N LYS A 321 -16.60 11.45 -10.69
CA LYS A 321 -16.96 10.95 -12.02
C LYS A 321 -16.69 12.02 -13.07
N SER A 322 -16.11 11.63 -14.19
CA SER A 322 -15.75 12.56 -15.29
C SER A 322 -16.47 12.19 -16.57
N ASP A 323 -16.62 13.16 -17.49
CA ASP A 323 -17.11 12.87 -18.84
C ASP A 323 -16.11 11.93 -19.55
N PRO A 324 -16.56 10.75 -20.06
CA PRO A 324 -15.70 9.86 -20.87
C PRO A 324 -15.09 10.53 -22.10
N ASN A 325 -15.66 11.65 -22.56
CA ASN A 325 -15.18 12.44 -23.70
C ASN A 325 -14.23 13.58 -23.31
N ASP A 326 -13.87 13.69 -22.03
CA ASP A 326 -12.92 14.72 -21.56
C ASP A 326 -11.57 14.60 -22.28
N ALA A 327 -11.00 15.74 -22.65
CA ALA A 327 -9.71 15.83 -23.34
C ALA A 327 -8.55 15.19 -22.58
N LYS A 328 -8.65 15.12 -21.24
CA LYS A 328 -7.63 14.46 -20.38
C LYS A 328 -7.43 12.98 -20.69
N PHE A 329 -8.41 12.31 -21.32
CA PHE A 329 -8.29 10.90 -21.70
C PHE A 329 -7.58 10.70 -23.06
N GLY A 330 -7.19 11.79 -23.75
CA GLY A 330 -6.36 11.75 -24.95
C GLY A 330 -6.88 10.78 -26.02
N ALA A 331 -6.07 9.81 -26.42
CA ALA A 331 -6.41 8.80 -27.43
C ALA A 331 -7.54 7.84 -27.00
N TYR A 332 -7.93 7.84 -25.74
CA TYR A 332 -8.97 6.96 -25.18
C TYR A 332 -10.31 7.68 -24.95
N LYS A 333 -10.40 8.94 -25.38
CA LYS A 333 -11.63 9.73 -25.37
C LYS A 333 -12.80 8.95 -26.00
N GLY A 334 -13.93 8.90 -25.31
CA GLY A 334 -15.11 8.17 -25.73
C GLY A 334 -15.08 6.64 -25.55
N LYS A 335 -13.96 6.09 -25.07
CA LYS A 335 -13.79 4.65 -24.79
C LYS A 335 -13.71 4.35 -23.28
N ILE A 336 -13.88 5.38 -22.44
CA ILE A 336 -13.69 5.27 -20.99
C ILE A 336 -14.93 4.65 -20.34
N VAL A 337 -14.73 3.54 -19.68
CA VAL A 337 -15.66 2.92 -18.73
C VAL A 337 -15.27 3.38 -17.33
N GLN A 338 -16.25 3.79 -16.53
CA GLN A 338 -16.01 4.25 -15.16
C GLN A 338 -16.78 3.40 -14.17
N LYS A 339 -16.07 2.80 -13.21
CA LYS A 339 -16.66 2.07 -12.08
C LYS A 339 -16.21 2.68 -10.76
N GLN A 340 -17.13 2.79 -9.81
CA GLN A 340 -16.83 3.34 -8.49
C GLN A 340 -16.11 2.29 -7.63
N THR A 341 -15.08 2.70 -6.92
CA THR A 341 -14.40 1.87 -5.92
C THR A 341 -15.19 1.86 -4.61
N THR A 342 -14.92 0.92 -3.73
CA THR A 342 -15.48 0.87 -2.38
C THR A 342 -15.10 2.10 -1.54
N SER A 343 -13.99 2.78 -1.88
CA SER A 343 -13.55 4.05 -1.26
C SER A 343 -14.19 5.30 -1.90
N GLY A 344 -15.18 5.13 -2.79
CA GLY A 344 -15.90 6.24 -3.43
C GLY A 344 -15.19 6.89 -4.62
N LYS A 345 -13.98 6.48 -4.97
CA LYS A 345 -13.23 6.98 -6.14
C LYS A 345 -13.73 6.32 -7.44
N TRP A 346 -13.41 6.89 -8.58
CA TRP A 346 -13.81 6.41 -9.89
C TRP A 346 -12.62 5.86 -10.68
N ARG A 347 -12.63 4.56 -10.98
CA ARG A 347 -11.68 3.94 -11.90
C ARG A 347 -12.04 4.31 -13.32
N CYS A 348 -11.11 4.87 -14.08
CA CYS A 348 -11.27 5.16 -15.50
C CYS A 348 -10.53 4.09 -16.30
N MET A 349 -11.25 3.32 -17.09
CA MET A 349 -10.76 2.10 -17.72
C MET A 349 -11.15 2.05 -19.19
N VAL A 350 -10.42 1.27 -19.97
CA VAL A 350 -10.76 0.91 -21.37
C VAL A 350 -10.98 -0.59 -21.42
N GLU A 351 -12.12 -1.04 -21.95
CA GLU A 351 -12.44 -2.45 -22.12
C GLU A 351 -11.55 -3.08 -23.20
N GLY A 352 -10.91 -4.21 -22.87
CA GLY A 352 -10.22 -5.08 -23.81
C GLY A 352 -11.14 -6.20 -24.30
N LYS A 353 -10.88 -6.72 -25.50
CA LYS A 353 -11.62 -7.87 -26.05
C LYS A 353 -11.39 -9.15 -25.24
N ASP A 354 -10.19 -9.27 -24.70
CA ASP A 354 -9.70 -10.37 -23.87
C ASP A 354 -8.57 -9.84 -22.97
N LEU A 355 -7.95 -10.73 -22.20
CA LEU A 355 -6.86 -10.40 -21.30
C LEU A 355 -5.64 -9.80 -22.03
N ASP A 356 -5.29 -10.37 -23.18
CA ASP A 356 -4.09 -9.93 -23.92
C ASP A 356 -4.31 -8.59 -24.62
N ASP A 357 -5.51 -8.33 -25.10
CA ASP A 357 -5.88 -7.02 -25.62
C ASP A 357 -5.88 -5.96 -24.52
N ALA A 358 -6.40 -6.27 -23.33
CA ALA A 358 -6.33 -5.38 -22.17
C ALA A 358 -4.88 -5.06 -21.76
N LYS A 359 -3.98 -6.05 -21.76
CA LYS A 359 -2.54 -5.87 -21.52
C LYS A 359 -1.92 -4.96 -22.57
N ARG A 360 -2.22 -5.17 -23.83
CA ARG A 360 -1.73 -4.33 -24.93
C ARG A 360 -2.20 -2.88 -24.78
N ILE A 361 -3.48 -2.66 -24.45
CA ILE A 361 -4.03 -1.32 -24.22
C ILE A 361 -3.35 -0.66 -23.02
N ALA A 362 -3.12 -1.36 -21.92
CA ALA A 362 -2.42 -0.84 -20.75
C ALA A 362 -0.99 -0.40 -21.08
N ALA A 363 -0.24 -1.24 -21.81
CA ALA A 363 1.13 -0.92 -22.24
C ALA A 363 1.20 0.27 -23.20
N GLU A 364 0.20 0.43 -24.10
CA GLU A 364 0.10 1.60 -24.97
C GLU A 364 -0.30 2.86 -24.18
N ALA A 365 -1.18 2.72 -23.22
CA ALA A 365 -1.64 3.83 -22.37
C ALA A 365 -0.47 4.39 -21.55
N ASP A 366 0.37 3.53 -20.99
CA ASP A 366 1.57 3.96 -20.26
C ASP A 366 2.51 4.80 -21.13
N LYS A 367 2.72 4.41 -22.39
CA LYS A 367 3.52 5.18 -23.37
C LYS A 367 2.86 6.50 -23.76
N LYS A 368 1.54 6.60 -23.69
CA LYS A 368 0.74 7.77 -24.07
C LYS A 368 0.46 8.73 -22.90
N GLY A 369 1.12 8.57 -21.77
CA GLY A 369 1.06 9.48 -20.62
C GLY A 369 0.24 9.00 -19.44
N PHE A 370 -0.45 7.83 -19.51
CA PHE A 370 -1.13 7.21 -18.38
C PHE A 370 -0.16 6.27 -17.65
N LYS A 371 0.83 6.89 -17.01
CA LYS A 371 1.88 6.13 -16.31
C LYS A 371 1.31 5.20 -15.25
N GLY A 372 1.73 3.93 -15.30
CA GLY A 372 1.24 2.90 -14.41
C GLY A 372 -0.14 2.33 -14.79
N ALA A 373 -0.60 2.46 -16.04
CA ALA A 373 -1.80 1.79 -16.51
C ALA A 373 -1.65 0.26 -16.42
N PHE A 374 -2.66 -0.43 -15.88
CA PHE A 374 -2.61 -1.87 -15.62
C PHE A 374 -3.95 -2.56 -15.91
N VAL A 375 -3.94 -3.89 -15.97
CA VAL A 375 -5.14 -4.68 -16.27
C VAL A 375 -5.94 -4.98 -15.01
N VAL A 376 -7.26 -4.88 -15.11
CA VAL A 376 -8.23 -5.30 -14.08
C VAL A 376 -9.28 -6.19 -14.70
N ALA A 377 -9.88 -7.10 -13.91
CA ALA A 377 -10.97 -7.96 -14.33
C ALA A 377 -12.23 -7.71 -13.50
N PHE A 378 -13.39 -7.83 -14.14
CA PHE A 378 -14.69 -7.75 -13.50
C PHE A 378 -15.58 -8.92 -13.93
N LYS A 379 -16.31 -9.46 -12.97
CA LYS A 379 -17.42 -10.39 -13.19
C LYS A 379 -18.71 -9.64 -12.89
N GLY A 380 -19.43 -9.22 -13.92
CA GLY A 380 -20.52 -8.25 -13.77
C GLY A 380 -20.00 -6.89 -13.24
N GLU A 381 -20.49 -6.47 -12.09
CA GLU A 381 -20.06 -5.24 -11.41
C GLU A 381 -18.93 -5.50 -10.37
N GLU A 382 -18.67 -6.75 -10.02
CA GLU A 382 -17.68 -7.12 -9.03
C GLU A 382 -16.27 -7.14 -9.62
N TRP A 383 -15.34 -6.45 -8.98
CA TRP A 383 -13.92 -6.58 -9.26
C TRP A 383 -13.43 -7.94 -8.78
N ILE A 384 -12.73 -8.67 -9.64
CA ILE A 384 -12.12 -9.96 -9.30
C ILE A 384 -10.62 -9.93 -9.58
N PRO A 385 -9.81 -10.65 -8.80
CA PRO A 385 -8.40 -10.87 -9.11
C PRO A 385 -8.24 -11.51 -10.49
N LEU A 386 -7.18 -11.14 -11.25
CA LEU A 386 -6.91 -11.72 -12.56
C LEU A 386 -6.74 -13.25 -12.52
N SER A 387 -6.27 -13.79 -11.39
CA SER A 387 -6.18 -15.23 -11.15
C SER A 387 -7.53 -15.94 -11.11
N GLN A 388 -8.62 -15.25 -10.81
CA GLN A 388 -9.99 -15.76 -10.81
C GLN A 388 -10.74 -15.46 -12.10
N ALA A 389 -10.11 -14.77 -13.03
CA ALA A 389 -10.69 -14.29 -14.28
C ALA A 389 -10.49 -15.28 -15.47
N ARG A 390 -10.09 -16.52 -15.18
CA ARG A 390 -9.86 -17.58 -16.20
C ARG A 390 -11.09 -18.45 -16.38
#